data_767f843063d02f1145a86a2e71a1c4c6
#
_entry.id   767f843063d02f1145a86a2e71a1c4c6
#
_cell.length_a   1.000
_cell.length_b   1.000
_cell.length_c   1.000
_cell.angle_alpha   90.00
_cell.angle_beta   90.00
_cell.angle_gamma   90.00
#
_symmetry.space_group_name_H-M   'P 1'
#
loop_
_entity.id
_entity.type
_entity.pdbx_description
1 polymer ?
#
loop_
_entity_poly.entity_id
_entity_poly.type
_entity_poly.pdbx_seq_one_letter_code
_entity_poly.pdbx_strand_id
1 'polypeptide(L)'
;RVLGIITESLDGHYGQIRADHVVLATGGFASDRSPHSLLNKHRPDLSGFAATAGTFSTGDGIVLAEQIGATTRDMDKIQLHPTGFVDPLDPSNPNKVLAAELLRGYGGILLT
;
A
#
# COMPACT_ATOMS: atom_id res chain seq x y z
N ARG A 1 6.07 21.46 13.57
CA ARG A 1 7.15 20.59 14.02
C ARG A 1 6.56 19.30 14.59
N VAL A 2 7.03 18.16 14.15
CA VAL A 2 6.69 16.85 14.75
C VAL A 2 7.51 16.67 16.02
N LEU A 3 6.89 16.18 17.09
CA LEU A 3 7.50 16.01 18.42
C LEU A 3 7.49 14.54 18.89
N GLY A 4 6.93 13.64 18.08
CA GLY A 4 6.76 12.24 18.41
C GLY A 4 5.51 11.66 17.77
N ILE A 5 5.01 10.58 18.34
CA ILE A 5 3.79 9.89 17.91
C ILE A 5 2.85 9.65 19.08
N ILE A 6 1.56 9.61 18.77
CA ILE A 6 0.52 9.13 19.68
C ILE A 6 0.10 7.76 19.17
N THR A 7 0.01 6.80 20.06
CA THR A 7 -0.43 5.43 19.77
C THR A 7 -1.75 5.15 20.48
N GLU A 8 -2.60 4.37 19.86
CA GLU A 8 -3.79 3.80 20.46
C GLU A 8 -3.68 2.27 20.41
N SER A 9 -3.81 1.62 21.54
CA SER A 9 -3.82 0.17 21.62
C SER A 9 -5.24 -0.37 21.36
N LEU A 10 -5.35 -1.68 21.05
CA LEU A 10 -6.63 -2.32 20.72
C LEU A 10 -7.68 -2.24 21.84
N ASP A 11 -7.25 -2.04 23.08
CA ASP A 11 -8.11 -1.84 24.26
C ASP A 11 -8.42 -0.35 24.53
N GLY A 12 -8.04 0.54 23.59
CA GLY A 12 -8.36 1.97 23.64
C GLY A 12 -7.44 2.82 24.53
N HIS A 13 -6.33 2.27 25.02
CA HIS A 13 -5.35 3.07 25.77
C HIS A 13 -4.47 3.87 24.85
N TYR A 14 -4.29 5.15 25.18
CA TYR A 14 -3.41 6.06 24.43
C TYR A 14 -2.01 6.11 25.07
N GLY A 15 -1.01 6.00 24.22
CA GLY A 15 0.40 6.21 24.57
C GLY A 15 0.98 7.41 23.84
N GLN A 16 2.00 8.03 24.39
CA GLN A 16 2.78 9.09 23.75
C GLN A 16 4.25 8.73 23.76
N ILE A 17 4.87 8.72 22.57
CA ILE A 17 6.31 8.53 22.43
C ILE A 17 6.89 9.83 21.88
N ARG A 18 7.74 10.49 22.66
CA ARG A 18 8.46 11.69 22.24
C ARG A 18 9.73 11.30 21.50
N ALA A 19 10.00 12.00 20.41
CA ALA A 19 11.20 11.79 19.59
C ALA A 19 11.59 13.08 18.89
N ASP A 20 12.90 13.28 18.69
CA ASP A 20 13.42 14.42 17.93
C ASP A 20 13.19 14.24 16.43
N HIS A 21 13.11 12.99 15.96
CA HIS A 21 12.86 12.59 14.58
C HIS A 21 11.84 11.46 14.53
N VAL A 22 10.95 11.52 13.55
CA VAL A 22 9.99 10.45 13.25
C VAL A 22 10.17 10.05 11.80
N VAL A 23 10.37 8.76 11.56
CA VAL A 23 10.47 8.19 10.22
C VAL A 23 9.17 7.46 9.89
N LEU A 24 8.49 7.87 8.82
CA LEU A 24 7.34 7.16 8.29
C LEU A 24 7.83 6.08 7.32
N ALA A 25 7.61 4.82 7.68
CA ALA A 25 7.97 3.65 6.88
C ALA A 25 6.77 2.69 6.76
N THR A 26 5.58 3.26 6.59
CA THR A 26 4.29 2.58 6.67
C THR A 26 3.85 1.89 5.37
N GLY A 27 4.68 1.93 4.34
CA GLY A 27 4.35 1.36 3.03
C GLY A 27 3.44 2.28 2.20
N GLY A 28 2.85 1.70 1.17
CA GLY A 28 2.00 2.39 0.21
C GLY A 28 0.50 2.20 0.46
N PHE A 29 -0.32 2.39 -0.58
CA PHE A 29 -1.77 2.37 -0.50
C PHE A 29 -2.45 1.45 -1.54
N ALA A 30 -1.71 0.49 -2.11
CA ALA A 30 -2.20 -0.29 -3.24
C ALA A 30 -3.21 -1.39 -2.85
N SER A 31 -3.40 -1.70 -1.57
CA SER A 31 -4.29 -2.77 -1.11
C SER A 31 -5.63 -2.31 -0.55
N ASP A 32 -5.83 -1.01 -0.34
CA ASP A 32 -7.12 -0.49 0.09
C ASP A 32 -8.07 -0.40 -1.13
N ARG A 33 -9.16 -1.18 -1.06
CA ARG A 33 -10.20 -1.25 -2.10
C ARG A 33 -11.47 -0.49 -1.71
N SER A 34 -11.44 0.23 -0.58
CA SER A 34 -12.58 1.02 -0.15
C SER A 34 -12.89 2.15 -1.14
N PRO A 35 -14.15 2.61 -1.22
CA PRO A 35 -14.51 3.74 -2.07
C PRO A 35 -13.72 5.04 -1.77
N HIS A 36 -13.21 5.15 -0.55
CA HIS A 36 -12.50 6.34 -0.08
C HIS A 36 -10.96 6.17 -0.08
N SER A 37 -10.46 5.06 -0.63
CA SER A 37 -9.04 4.77 -0.70
C SER A 37 -8.26 5.81 -1.50
N LEU A 38 -6.98 5.96 -1.17
CA LEU A 38 -6.07 6.79 -1.96
C LEU A 38 -5.93 6.26 -3.40
N LEU A 39 -6.05 4.95 -3.60
CA LEU A 39 -6.07 4.35 -4.93
C LEU A 39 -7.25 4.89 -5.76
N ASN A 40 -8.46 4.83 -5.23
CA ASN A 40 -9.64 5.34 -5.92
C ASN A 40 -9.62 6.86 -6.11
N LYS A 41 -9.04 7.59 -5.17
CA LYS A 41 -8.89 9.04 -5.26
C LYS A 41 -7.96 9.46 -6.40
N HIS A 42 -6.84 8.77 -6.58
CA HIS A 42 -5.76 9.18 -7.50
C HIS A 42 -5.73 8.41 -8.81
N ARG A 43 -6.12 7.12 -8.80
CA ARG A 43 -6.11 6.23 -9.96
C ARG A 43 -7.29 5.24 -9.92
N PRO A 44 -8.53 5.73 -10.05
CA PRO A 44 -9.71 4.88 -10.06
C PRO A 44 -9.71 3.84 -11.19
N ASP A 45 -9.01 4.13 -12.27
CA ASP A 45 -8.79 3.22 -13.40
C ASP A 45 -8.04 1.93 -13.01
N LEU A 46 -7.27 1.97 -11.91
CA LEU A 46 -6.49 0.84 -11.42
C LEU A 46 -7.21 0.01 -10.34
N SER A 47 -8.38 0.42 -9.90
CA SER A 47 -9.09 -0.24 -8.79
C SER A 47 -9.45 -1.71 -9.09
N GLY A 48 -9.61 -2.07 -10.37
CA GLY A 48 -9.88 -3.44 -10.83
C GLY A 48 -8.65 -4.35 -10.91
N PHE A 49 -7.43 -3.80 -10.78
CA PHE A 49 -6.23 -4.61 -10.86
C PHE A 49 -5.88 -5.22 -9.49
N ALA A 50 -5.26 -6.40 -9.53
CA ALA A 50 -4.70 -6.99 -8.33
C ALA A 50 -3.49 -6.20 -7.83
N ALA A 51 -3.27 -6.19 -6.51
CA ALA A 51 -2.07 -5.62 -5.90
C ALA A 51 -1.07 -6.73 -5.58
N THR A 52 0.22 -6.39 -5.63
CA THR A 52 1.30 -7.24 -5.11
C THR A 52 1.81 -6.76 -3.75
N ALA A 53 1.13 -5.79 -3.16
CA ALA A 53 1.37 -5.30 -1.81
C ALA A 53 0.59 -6.13 -0.78
N GLY A 54 1.07 -6.18 0.45
CA GLY A 54 0.33 -6.83 1.54
C GLY A 54 -0.97 -6.09 1.87
N THR A 55 -1.93 -6.79 2.45
CA THR A 55 -3.26 -6.26 2.80
C THR A 55 -3.21 -5.03 3.71
N PHE A 56 -2.11 -4.86 4.44
CA PHE A 56 -1.84 -3.72 5.33
C PHE A 56 -1.40 -2.44 4.59
N SER A 57 -1.22 -2.49 3.27
CA SER A 57 -0.81 -1.31 2.47
C SER A 57 -2.03 -0.44 2.14
N THR A 58 -2.53 0.26 3.14
CA THR A 58 -3.77 1.05 3.12
C THR A 58 -3.54 2.55 3.00
N GLY A 59 -2.28 3.00 3.12
CA GLY A 59 -1.92 4.41 2.99
C GLY A 59 -2.04 5.24 4.27
N ASP A 60 -2.25 4.60 5.40
CA ASP A 60 -2.50 5.29 6.67
C ASP A 60 -1.42 6.32 7.03
N GLY A 61 -0.13 6.00 6.80
CA GLY A 61 0.94 6.95 7.07
C GLY A 61 0.92 8.18 6.17
N ILE A 62 0.41 8.07 4.95
CA ILE A 62 0.21 9.20 4.04
C ILE A 62 -0.89 10.10 4.59
N VAL A 63 -2.02 9.51 4.98
CA VAL A 63 -3.16 10.22 5.57
C VAL A 63 -2.75 10.94 6.86
N LEU A 64 -2.03 10.25 7.75
CA LEU A 64 -1.51 10.84 8.99
C LEU A 64 -0.56 12.02 8.72
N ALA A 65 0.29 11.91 7.71
CA ALA A 65 1.20 12.98 7.34
C ALA A 65 0.45 14.20 6.78
N GLU A 66 -0.56 13.98 5.92
CA GLU A 66 -1.41 15.05 5.39
C GLU A 66 -2.16 15.80 6.49
N GLN A 67 -2.65 15.09 7.52
CA GLN A 67 -3.34 15.69 8.67
C GLN A 67 -2.48 16.68 9.45
N ILE A 68 -1.17 16.51 9.44
CA ILE A 68 -0.22 17.42 10.10
C ILE A 68 0.43 18.43 9.13
N GLY A 69 -0.11 18.56 7.92
CA GLY A 69 0.29 19.55 6.93
C GLY A 69 1.41 19.12 5.99
N ALA A 70 1.72 17.84 5.90
CA ALA A 70 2.60 17.35 4.84
C ALA A 70 1.92 17.44 3.48
N THR A 71 2.70 17.67 2.44
CA THR A 71 2.23 17.64 1.05
C THR A 71 2.65 16.35 0.38
N THR A 72 1.76 15.82 -0.45
CA THR A 72 2.03 14.64 -1.27
C THR A 72 2.41 15.04 -2.70
N ARG A 73 3.16 14.19 -3.36
CA ARG A 73 3.59 14.41 -4.74
C ARG A 73 3.49 13.12 -5.53
N ASP A 74 3.15 13.23 -6.82
CA ASP A 74 3.14 12.12 -7.77
C ASP A 74 2.24 10.93 -7.35
N MET A 75 1.15 11.21 -6.64
CA MET A 75 0.23 10.19 -6.12
C MET A 75 -0.50 9.42 -7.23
N ASP A 76 -0.56 9.98 -8.42
CA ASP A 76 -1.11 9.37 -9.62
C ASP A 76 -0.12 8.44 -10.35
N LYS A 77 1.18 8.52 -10.00
CA LYS A 77 2.23 7.72 -10.64
C LYS A 77 2.40 6.36 -9.97
N ILE A 78 1.36 5.54 -10.05
CA ILE A 78 1.37 4.18 -9.50
C ILE A 78 2.00 3.23 -10.51
N GLN A 79 2.99 2.46 -10.07
CA GLN A 79 3.61 1.44 -10.90
C GLN A 79 2.68 0.23 -11.02
N LEU A 80 2.47 -0.21 -12.26
CA LEU A 80 1.88 -1.50 -12.56
C LEU A 80 3.01 -2.53 -12.75
N HIS A 81 3.08 -3.51 -11.84
CA HIS A 81 4.02 -4.61 -11.98
C HIS A 81 3.41 -5.66 -12.94
N PRO A 82 4.15 -6.11 -13.96
CA PRO A 82 3.57 -6.94 -15.02
C PRO A 82 3.27 -8.38 -14.60
N THR A 83 3.83 -8.86 -13.48
CA THR A 83 3.78 -10.26 -13.12
C THR A 83 3.41 -10.49 -11.66
N GLY A 84 2.38 -11.29 -11.44
CA GLY A 84 1.97 -11.81 -10.13
C GLY A 84 1.63 -13.29 -10.24
N PHE A 85 1.88 -14.06 -9.20
CA PHE A 85 1.42 -15.43 -9.13
C PHE A 85 -0.07 -15.47 -8.86
N VAL A 86 -0.77 -16.32 -9.60
CA VAL A 86 -2.16 -16.66 -9.32
C VAL A 86 -2.16 -17.92 -8.46
N ASP A 87 -2.76 -17.82 -7.26
CA ASP A 87 -3.00 -19.00 -6.43
C ASP A 87 -4.13 -19.81 -7.07
N PRO A 88 -3.91 -21.06 -7.48
CA PRO A 88 -4.96 -21.92 -8.05
C PRO A 88 -6.12 -22.18 -7.09
N LEU A 89 -5.88 -22.08 -5.77
CA LEU A 89 -6.90 -22.31 -4.74
C LEU A 89 -7.73 -21.04 -4.48
N ASP A 90 -7.19 -19.86 -4.80
CA ASP A 90 -7.87 -18.57 -4.66
C ASP A 90 -7.51 -17.62 -5.83
N PRO A 91 -7.93 -17.96 -7.05
CA PRO A 91 -7.55 -17.19 -8.24
C PRO A 91 -8.14 -15.77 -8.26
N SER A 92 -9.20 -15.54 -7.51
CA SER A 92 -9.88 -14.25 -7.43
C SER A 92 -9.29 -13.29 -6.39
N ASN A 93 -8.31 -13.73 -5.60
CA ASN A 93 -7.68 -12.91 -4.57
C ASN A 93 -7.15 -11.59 -5.16
N PRO A 94 -7.57 -10.42 -4.67
CA PRO A 94 -7.09 -9.15 -5.18
C PRO A 94 -5.63 -8.86 -4.79
N ASN A 95 -5.06 -9.62 -3.86
CA ASN A 95 -3.66 -9.50 -3.47
C ASN A 95 -2.89 -10.71 -3.99
N LYS A 96 -1.97 -10.47 -4.91
CA LYS A 96 -1.14 -11.50 -5.54
C LYS A 96 0.26 -11.49 -4.94
N VAL A 97 0.90 -12.65 -4.95
CA VAL A 97 2.33 -12.73 -4.65
C VAL A 97 3.11 -12.23 -5.86
N LEU A 98 4.06 -11.32 -5.62
CA LEU A 98 4.91 -10.79 -6.69
C LEU A 98 5.73 -11.92 -7.32
N ALA A 99 5.62 -12.07 -8.63
CA ALA A 99 6.51 -12.93 -9.39
C ALA A 99 7.75 -12.12 -9.83
N ALA A 100 8.93 -12.58 -9.45
CA ALA A 100 10.17 -11.90 -9.84
C ALA A 100 10.32 -11.89 -11.35
N GLU A 101 10.69 -10.74 -11.93
CA GLU A 101 10.91 -10.61 -13.38
C GLU A 101 11.98 -11.55 -13.93
N LEU A 102 12.91 -11.97 -13.08
CA LEU A 102 13.91 -12.97 -13.38
C LEU A 102 13.30 -14.27 -13.96
N LEU A 103 12.09 -14.64 -13.52
CA LEU A 103 11.40 -15.84 -14.02
C LEU A 103 11.13 -15.78 -15.51
N ARG A 104 10.91 -14.61 -16.10
CA ARG A 104 10.78 -14.43 -17.55
C ARG A 104 12.09 -14.72 -18.28
N GLY A 105 13.21 -14.34 -17.67
CA GLY A 105 14.54 -14.64 -18.20
C GLY A 105 14.90 -16.13 -18.23
N TYR A 106 14.25 -16.91 -17.35
CA TYR A 106 14.41 -18.38 -17.30
C TYR A 106 13.36 -19.15 -18.11
N GLY A 107 12.59 -18.47 -18.97
CA GLY A 107 11.62 -19.11 -19.83
C GLY A 107 10.19 -19.18 -19.28
N GLY A 108 9.90 -18.43 -18.26
CA GLY A 108 8.52 -18.25 -17.78
C GLY A 108 7.63 -17.62 -18.85
N ILE A 109 6.40 -18.09 -18.99
CA ILE A 109 5.40 -17.53 -19.89
C ILE A 109 4.27 -16.91 -19.09
N LEU A 110 3.65 -15.87 -19.67
CA LEU A 110 2.43 -15.27 -19.14
C LEU A 110 1.23 -16.00 -19.75
N LEU A 111 0.32 -16.40 -18.89
CA LEU A 111 -0.98 -16.94 -19.29
C LEU A 111 -2.04 -15.85 -19.08
N THR A 112 -2.90 -15.66 -20.06
CA THR A 112 -4.06 -14.75 -20.01
C THR A 112 -5.34 -15.53 -19.81
#